data_64430b77e893d7820da36ec4f8aed1a5
#
_entry.id   64430b77e893d7820da36ec4f8aed1a5
#
_cell.length_a   1.000
_cell.length_b   1.000
_cell.length_c   1.000
_cell.angle_alpha   90.00
_cell.angle_beta   90.00
_cell.angle_gamma   90.00
#
_symmetry.space_group_name_H-M   'P 1'
#
loop_
_entity.id
_entity.type
_entity.pdbx_description
1 polymer ?
#
loop_
_entity_poly.entity_id
_entity_poly.type
_entity_poly.pdbx_seq_one_letter_code
_entity_poly.pdbx_strand_id
1 'polypeptide(L)'
;MTTIDVGNNDRLDFEAARDALRLTPAVGGTTIELNLKVGRAVDSATPSRYRIAAVLDISRLSQQGRRRLCRLEARYLVTPSVRPTPFSLTGFASDEQLRAAENVRRGGDLWFALALDVWTVDAEPAGLAAYNGDMSFPIPAGEWCTQLELVDAGSVVEILVPMPSAPEHAAAVKRLQEARQLLRDNEVDAALGAARKALEPVLEAARDGGLAKGAQAKSARDRTLDERFAVLVENTFSLLSGAAHDDEVTRDFRYSRAEAEALLATTAGLVNRLAQR
;
A
#
# COMPACT_ATOMS: atom_id res chain seq x y z
N MET A 1 11.76 15.85 -19.74
CA MET A 1 12.72 15.34 -20.73
C MET A 1 14.09 15.24 -20.07
N THR A 2 14.80 14.14 -20.27
CA THR A 2 16.14 13.89 -19.72
C THR A 2 17.01 13.32 -20.86
N THR A 3 18.26 13.81 -20.95
CA THR A 3 19.22 13.38 -21.95
C THR A 3 20.32 12.56 -21.30
N ILE A 4 20.63 11.39 -21.85
CA ILE A 4 21.74 10.52 -21.44
C ILE A 4 22.74 10.45 -22.58
N ASP A 5 24.01 10.79 -22.32
CA ASP A 5 25.10 10.60 -23.26
C ASP A 5 25.51 9.13 -23.26
N VAL A 6 25.42 8.49 -24.43
CA VAL A 6 25.74 7.05 -24.60
C VAL A 6 27.06 6.83 -25.34
N GLY A 7 27.89 7.84 -25.38
CA GLY A 7 29.20 7.81 -26.06
C GLY A 7 29.09 8.00 -27.60
N ASN A 8 30.23 8.09 -28.26
CA ASN A 8 30.34 8.28 -29.73
C ASN A 8 29.54 9.47 -30.28
N ASN A 9 29.44 10.57 -29.53
CA ASN A 9 28.62 11.75 -29.84
C ASN A 9 27.11 11.48 -29.95
N ASP A 10 26.63 10.35 -29.42
CA ASP A 10 25.22 9.99 -29.43
C ASP A 10 24.55 10.23 -28.07
N ARG A 11 23.29 10.59 -28.13
CA ARG A 11 22.48 10.94 -26.95
C ARG A 11 21.10 10.33 -27.05
N LEU A 12 20.62 9.84 -25.93
CA LEU A 12 19.24 9.35 -25.79
C LEU A 12 18.42 10.35 -25.00
N ASP A 13 17.34 10.80 -25.60
CA ASP A 13 16.39 11.74 -25.00
C ASP A 13 15.16 10.98 -24.50
N PHE A 14 14.94 10.97 -23.19
CA PHE A 14 13.83 10.29 -22.55
C PHE A 14 12.72 11.28 -22.17
N GLU A 15 11.48 10.90 -22.43
CA GLU A 15 10.29 11.67 -22.12
C GLU A 15 9.19 10.76 -21.57
N ALA A 16 8.43 11.22 -20.57
CA ALA A 16 7.22 10.56 -20.12
C ALA A 16 6.11 10.69 -21.19
N ALA A 17 5.38 9.63 -21.48
CA ALA A 17 4.19 9.72 -22.30
C ALA A 17 3.09 10.53 -21.58
N ARG A 18 2.06 10.93 -22.32
CA ARG A 18 0.94 11.70 -21.76
C ARG A 18 0.18 10.89 -20.70
N ASP A 19 -0.04 9.59 -20.96
CA ASP A 19 -0.63 8.63 -20.01
C ASP A 19 0.51 7.71 -19.54
N ALA A 20 1.38 8.29 -18.70
CA ALA A 20 2.63 7.66 -18.33
C ALA A 20 2.42 6.44 -17.41
N LEU A 21 1.41 6.46 -16.58
CA LEU A 21 1.19 5.43 -15.54
C LEU A 21 0.05 4.49 -15.93
N ARG A 22 0.32 3.19 -15.80
CA ARG A 22 -0.70 2.14 -15.80
C ARG A 22 -0.45 1.18 -14.64
N LEU A 23 -1.50 0.91 -13.86
CA LEU A 23 -1.51 -0.08 -12.80
C LEU A 23 -2.34 -1.29 -13.23
N THR A 24 -1.86 -2.50 -12.90
CA THR A 24 -2.57 -3.75 -13.18
C THR A 24 -2.53 -4.64 -11.94
N PRO A 25 -3.67 -5.22 -11.50
CA PRO A 25 -3.70 -6.09 -10.34
C PRO A 25 -2.73 -7.27 -10.48
N ALA A 26 -2.05 -7.61 -9.38
CA ALA A 26 -1.18 -8.77 -9.28
C ALA A 26 -1.31 -9.40 -7.89
N VAL A 27 -0.90 -10.65 -7.73
CA VAL A 27 -0.97 -11.35 -6.44
C VAL A 27 -0.06 -10.67 -5.42
N GLY A 28 -0.65 -10.16 -4.32
CA GLY A 28 0.07 -9.49 -3.24
C GLY A 28 0.50 -8.06 -3.55
N GLY A 29 -0.05 -7.45 -4.61
CA GLY A 29 0.24 -6.08 -4.99
C GLY A 29 -0.18 -5.74 -6.41
N THR A 30 0.60 -4.92 -7.07
CA THR A 30 0.26 -4.31 -8.34
C THR A 30 1.47 -4.27 -9.26
N THR A 31 1.28 -4.59 -10.53
CA THR A 31 2.26 -4.31 -11.57
C THR A 31 2.15 -2.84 -11.97
N ILE A 32 3.26 -2.12 -11.88
CA ILE A 32 3.41 -0.75 -12.36
C ILE A 32 4.00 -0.81 -13.76
N GLU A 33 3.36 -0.16 -14.71
CA GLU A 33 3.86 0.05 -16.06
C GLU A 33 4.00 1.55 -16.31
N LEU A 34 5.21 1.98 -16.66
CA LEU A 34 5.49 3.35 -17.05
C LEU A 34 5.74 3.44 -18.55
N ASN A 35 4.88 4.18 -19.23
CA ASN A 35 4.99 4.45 -20.67
C ASN A 35 5.89 5.65 -20.90
N LEU A 36 7.00 5.41 -21.58
CA LEU A 36 8.01 6.40 -21.90
C LEU A 36 8.24 6.46 -23.42
N LYS A 37 8.91 7.51 -23.86
CA LYS A 37 9.45 7.63 -25.21
C LYS A 37 10.94 7.84 -25.10
N VAL A 38 11.69 7.28 -26.04
CA VAL A 38 13.10 7.54 -26.20
C VAL A 38 13.40 7.95 -27.62
N GLY A 39 14.05 9.09 -27.77
CA GLY A 39 14.59 9.59 -29.03
C GLY A 39 16.11 9.44 -29.06
N ARG A 40 16.69 9.53 -30.26
CA ARG A 40 18.12 9.53 -30.49
C ARG A 40 18.52 10.81 -31.23
N ALA A 41 19.60 11.46 -30.78
CA ALA A 41 20.00 12.74 -31.34
C ALA A 41 20.59 12.59 -32.76
N VAL A 42 21.22 11.45 -33.09
CA VAL A 42 21.89 11.21 -34.34
C VAL A 42 21.28 9.99 -35.03
N ASP A 43 21.03 10.13 -36.36
CA ASP A 43 20.61 8.99 -37.18
C ASP A 43 21.84 8.13 -37.49
N SER A 44 21.80 6.87 -37.10
CA SER A 44 22.91 5.94 -37.31
C SER A 44 22.49 4.87 -38.33
N ALA A 45 23.36 4.58 -39.27
CA ALA A 45 23.16 3.51 -40.25
C ALA A 45 22.99 2.13 -39.60
N THR A 46 23.53 1.96 -38.34
CA THR A 46 23.37 0.73 -37.57
C THR A 46 22.73 1.11 -36.23
N PRO A 47 21.43 0.88 -36.06
CA PRO A 47 20.74 1.22 -34.83
C PRO A 47 21.22 0.31 -33.68
N SER A 48 21.71 0.91 -32.59
CA SER A 48 22.10 0.19 -31.40
C SER A 48 20.85 -0.20 -30.60
N ARG A 49 20.90 -1.38 -29.99
CA ARG A 49 19.86 -1.89 -29.10
C ARG A 49 20.29 -1.71 -27.65
N TYR A 50 19.34 -1.32 -26.83
CA TYR A 50 19.58 -1.02 -25.41
C TYR A 50 18.68 -1.86 -24.51
N ARG A 51 19.28 -2.38 -23.44
CA ARG A 51 18.52 -2.83 -22.26
C ARG A 51 18.38 -1.62 -21.35
N ILE A 52 17.14 -1.38 -20.88
CA ILE A 52 16.83 -0.25 -20.02
C ILE A 52 16.17 -0.77 -18.74
N ALA A 53 16.67 -0.34 -17.60
CA ALA A 53 16.04 -0.52 -16.32
C ALA A 53 16.04 0.81 -15.57
N ALA A 54 15.23 0.89 -14.51
CA ALA A 54 15.18 2.05 -13.66
C ALA A 54 14.88 1.67 -12.22
N VAL A 55 15.34 2.50 -11.29
CA VAL A 55 14.81 2.52 -9.92
C VAL A 55 13.78 3.64 -9.85
N LEU A 56 12.55 3.29 -9.48
CA LEU A 56 11.48 4.25 -9.27
C LEU A 56 11.45 4.68 -7.81
N ASP A 57 11.74 5.95 -7.60
CA ASP A 57 11.51 6.64 -6.34
C ASP A 57 10.31 7.57 -6.46
N ILE A 58 9.63 7.81 -5.35
CA ILE A 58 8.45 8.69 -5.25
C ILE A 58 8.69 9.79 -4.23
N SER A 59 8.08 10.95 -4.45
CA SER A 59 8.13 12.08 -3.51
C SER A 59 6.90 12.97 -3.69
N ARG A 60 6.64 13.84 -2.71
CA ARG A 60 5.61 14.87 -2.82
C ARG A 60 6.07 16.08 -3.64
N LEU A 61 7.36 16.37 -3.63
CA LEU A 61 8.00 17.48 -4.33
C LEU A 61 9.15 16.94 -5.16
N SER A 62 9.45 17.54 -6.28
CA SER A 62 10.36 17.03 -7.31
C SER A 62 11.74 16.55 -6.85
N GLN A 63 12.21 16.97 -5.69
CA GLN A 63 13.58 16.63 -5.25
C GLN A 63 13.75 16.34 -3.74
N GLN A 64 12.69 16.40 -2.92
CA GLN A 64 12.80 16.21 -1.47
C GLN A 64 12.05 14.97 -0.97
N GLY A 65 12.68 14.24 -0.05
CA GLY A 65 12.01 13.15 0.65
C GLY A 65 11.69 11.94 -0.23
N ARG A 66 12.55 11.65 -1.22
CA ARG A 66 12.38 10.49 -2.11
C ARG A 66 12.34 9.19 -1.32
N ARG A 67 11.38 8.35 -1.66
CA ARG A 67 11.24 6.98 -1.14
C ARG A 67 11.21 6.01 -2.30
N ARG A 68 11.99 4.95 -2.19
CA ARG A 68 12.01 3.88 -3.20
C ARG A 68 10.68 3.15 -3.22
N LEU A 69 10.10 3.07 -4.41
CA LEU A 69 8.88 2.31 -4.63
C LEU A 69 9.20 0.91 -5.18
N CYS A 70 9.85 0.82 -6.34
CA CYS A 70 10.21 -0.46 -6.94
C CYS A 70 11.34 -0.32 -7.97
N ARG A 71 11.79 -1.45 -8.50
CA ARG A 71 12.62 -1.52 -9.69
C ARG A 71 11.75 -1.80 -10.91
N LEU A 72 12.07 -1.14 -12.00
CA LEU A 72 11.39 -1.28 -13.29
C LEU A 72 12.37 -1.77 -14.34
N GLU A 73 11.91 -2.57 -15.30
CA GLU A 73 12.72 -3.05 -16.42
C GLU A 73 11.91 -3.02 -17.71
N ALA A 74 12.58 -2.69 -18.81
CA ALA A 74 11.99 -2.85 -20.14
C ALA A 74 11.89 -4.34 -20.49
N ARG A 75 10.70 -4.78 -20.91
CA ARG A 75 10.45 -6.17 -21.29
C ARG A 75 11.26 -6.60 -22.51
N TYR A 76 11.53 -5.67 -23.42
CA TYR A 76 12.23 -5.91 -24.67
C TYR A 76 13.40 -4.95 -24.82
N LEU A 77 14.36 -5.32 -25.66
CA LEU A 77 15.41 -4.40 -26.07
C LEU A 77 14.80 -3.22 -26.84
N VAL A 78 15.24 -2.03 -26.50
CA VAL A 78 14.76 -0.79 -27.10
C VAL A 78 15.73 -0.37 -28.20
N THR A 79 15.20 -0.03 -29.37
CA THR A 79 15.95 0.49 -30.49
C THR A 79 15.52 1.92 -30.77
N PRO A 80 16.18 2.93 -30.16
CA PRO A 80 15.82 4.33 -30.36
C PRO A 80 16.07 4.76 -31.81
N SER A 81 15.21 5.66 -32.32
CA SER A 81 15.37 6.33 -33.59
C SER A 81 15.29 7.85 -33.41
N VAL A 82 15.57 8.62 -34.43
CA VAL A 82 15.42 10.09 -34.41
C VAL A 82 13.98 10.49 -34.11
N ARG A 83 13.00 9.70 -34.55
CA ARG A 83 11.62 9.85 -34.07
C ARG A 83 11.47 9.13 -32.74
N PRO A 84 10.95 9.80 -31.69
CA PRO A 84 10.80 9.17 -30.38
C PRO A 84 10.04 7.84 -30.46
N THR A 85 10.68 6.77 -30.00
CA THR A 85 10.16 5.41 -29.97
C THR A 85 9.47 5.17 -28.62
N PRO A 86 8.20 4.73 -28.59
CA PRO A 86 7.55 4.38 -27.35
C PRO A 86 8.09 3.07 -26.79
N PHE A 87 8.22 2.98 -25.47
CA PHE A 87 8.53 1.76 -24.74
C PHE A 87 7.96 1.82 -23.32
N SER A 88 7.84 0.68 -22.67
CA SER A 88 7.33 0.60 -21.29
C SER A 88 8.38 0.00 -20.38
N LEU A 89 8.47 0.54 -19.17
CA LEU A 89 9.16 -0.06 -18.04
C LEU A 89 8.13 -0.69 -17.13
N THR A 90 8.34 -1.94 -16.73
CA THR A 90 7.43 -2.68 -15.85
C THR A 90 8.12 -3.12 -14.57
N GLY A 91 7.40 -3.09 -13.45
CA GLY A 91 7.87 -3.57 -12.17
C GLY A 91 6.70 -3.89 -11.23
N PHE A 92 7.01 -4.42 -10.08
CA PHE A 92 6.02 -4.80 -9.08
C PHE A 92 6.14 -3.92 -7.84
N ALA A 93 5.00 -3.47 -7.32
CA ALA A 93 4.88 -2.84 -6.03
C ALA A 93 3.88 -3.60 -5.16
N SER A 94 4.26 -3.88 -3.92
CA SER A 94 3.35 -4.48 -2.94
C SER A 94 2.26 -3.49 -2.51
N ASP A 95 1.16 -4.00 -1.95
CA ASP A 95 0.10 -3.16 -1.38
C ASP A 95 0.64 -2.20 -0.30
N GLU A 96 1.64 -2.63 0.48
CA GLU A 96 2.30 -1.80 1.48
C GLU A 96 3.07 -0.64 0.83
N GLN A 97 3.74 -0.88 -0.30
CA GLN A 97 4.43 0.15 -1.05
C GLN A 97 3.46 1.15 -1.68
N LEU A 98 2.31 0.70 -2.19
CA LEU A 98 1.26 1.60 -2.70
C LEU A 98 0.66 2.46 -1.58
N ARG A 99 0.40 1.88 -0.40
CA ARG A 99 -0.03 2.64 0.77
C ARG A 99 1.02 3.68 1.20
N ALA A 100 2.30 3.31 1.15
CA ALA A 100 3.38 4.26 1.43
C ALA A 100 3.40 5.41 0.41
N ALA A 101 3.07 5.15 -0.85
CA ALA A 101 2.93 6.19 -1.87
C ALA A 101 1.78 7.15 -1.56
N GLU A 102 0.61 6.63 -1.14
CA GLU A 102 -0.52 7.45 -0.69
C GLU A 102 -0.15 8.35 0.50
N ASN A 103 0.56 7.80 1.47
CA ASN A 103 1.04 8.56 2.63
C ASN A 103 2.04 9.67 2.23
N VAL A 104 2.87 9.45 1.22
CA VAL A 104 3.79 10.46 0.67
C VAL A 104 3.01 11.58 -0.03
N ARG A 105 2.02 11.22 -0.84
CA ARG A 105 1.22 12.13 -1.65
C ARG A 105 0.38 13.12 -0.82
N ARG A 106 -0.21 12.68 0.28
CA ARG A 106 -1.09 13.48 1.16
C ARG A 106 -2.20 14.22 0.39
N GLY A 107 -2.82 13.54 -0.56
CA GLY A 107 -3.91 14.08 -1.37
C GLY A 107 -3.49 14.98 -2.54
N GLY A 108 -2.19 15.31 -2.70
CA GLY A 108 -1.66 16.09 -3.83
C GLY A 108 -1.15 15.22 -4.97
N ASP A 109 -0.41 15.85 -5.90
CA ASP A 109 0.30 15.15 -6.96
C ASP A 109 1.44 14.29 -6.40
N LEU A 110 1.79 13.24 -7.13
CA LEU A 110 2.92 12.38 -6.81
C LEU A 110 4.04 12.59 -7.83
N TRP A 111 5.25 12.87 -7.36
CA TRP A 111 6.41 12.97 -8.23
C TRP A 111 7.10 11.62 -8.35
N PHE A 112 7.29 11.17 -9.59
CA PHE A 112 8.09 10.03 -9.93
C PHE A 112 9.49 10.47 -10.30
N ALA A 113 10.50 9.82 -9.72
CA ALA A 113 11.90 10.00 -10.05
C ALA A 113 12.48 8.65 -10.45
N LEU A 114 13.00 8.58 -11.67
CA LEU A 114 13.60 7.38 -12.26
C LEU A 114 15.12 7.57 -12.29
N ALA A 115 15.85 6.73 -11.60
CA ALA A 115 17.27 6.54 -11.84
C ALA A 115 17.40 5.48 -12.95
N LEU A 116 17.70 5.93 -14.16
CA LEU A 116 17.76 5.10 -15.37
C LEU A 116 19.14 4.45 -15.51
N ASP A 117 19.14 3.16 -15.75
CA ASP A 117 20.30 2.38 -16.17
C ASP A 117 20.09 1.92 -17.61
N VAL A 118 21.04 2.24 -18.49
CA VAL A 118 20.99 1.94 -19.93
C VAL A 118 22.23 1.17 -20.32
N TRP A 119 22.05 -0.02 -20.91
CA TRP A 119 23.17 -0.84 -21.39
C TRP A 119 23.07 -1.06 -22.90
N THR A 120 24.17 -0.86 -23.62
CA THR A 120 24.25 -1.28 -25.02
C THR A 120 24.42 -2.79 -25.13
N VAL A 121 23.68 -3.42 -26.04
CA VAL A 121 23.74 -4.88 -26.28
C VAL A 121 24.62 -5.22 -27.49
N ASP A 122 24.77 -4.27 -28.40
CA ASP A 122 25.49 -4.46 -29.67
C ASP A 122 26.93 -3.95 -29.66
N ALA A 123 27.52 -3.65 -28.50
CA ALA A 123 28.90 -3.20 -28.37
C ALA A 123 29.86 -4.36 -28.72
N GLU A 124 30.64 -4.19 -29.78
CA GLU A 124 31.72 -5.10 -30.18
C GLU A 124 32.79 -5.23 -29.07
N PRO A 125 33.67 -6.24 -29.07
CA PRO A 125 34.03 -7.16 -27.99
C PRO A 125 34.61 -6.56 -26.70
N ALA A 126 34.50 -5.27 -26.48
CA ALA A 126 35.07 -4.56 -25.32
C ALA A 126 34.18 -4.54 -24.07
N GLY A 127 32.98 -5.13 -24.08
CA GLY A 127 32.12 -5.23 -22.90
C GLY A 127 30.84 -4.37 -22.97
N LEU A 128 29.88 -4.67 -22.08
CA LEU A 128 28.65 -3.91 -21.90
C LEU A 128 28.99 -2.50 -21.40
N ALA A 129 28.73 -1.48 -22.23
CA ALA A 129 28.79 -0.10 -21.75
C ALA A 129 27.49 0.23 -20.99
N ALA A 130 27.63 0.71 -19.77
CA ALA A 130 26.53 1.15 -18.92
C ALA A 130 26.51 2.67 -18.81
N TYR A 131 25.35 3.26 -18.99
CA TYR A 131 25.12 4.69 -18.90
C TYR A 131 24.00 4.95 -17.91
N ASN A 132 24.08 6.04 -17.17
CA ASN A 132 23.11 6.37 -16.14
C ASN A 132 22.53 7.76 -16.36
N GLY A 133 21.29 7.96 -15.92
CA GLY A 133 20.65 9.27 -15.95
C GLY A 133 19.45 9.32 -15.04
N ASP A 134 19.06 10.52 -14.69
CA ASP A 134 17.91 10.78 -13.81
C ASP A 134 16.80 11.47 -14.59
N MET A 135 15.58 11.00 -14.38
CA MET A 135 14.37 11.61 -14.94
C MET A 135 13.35 11.81 -13.82
N SER A 136 12.66 12.95 -13.81
CA SER A 136 11.55 13.15 -12.88
C SER A 136 10.38 13.85 -13.56
N PHE A 137 9.16 13.45 -13.19
CA PHE A 137 7.93 14.03 -13.69
C PHE A 137 6.79 13.84 -12.68
N PRO A 138 5.79 14.74 -12.68
CA PRO A 138 4.63 14.60 -11.83
C PRO A 138 3.64 13.59 -12.42
N ILE A 139 2.99 12.84 -11.53
CA ILE A 139 1.75 12.11 -11.81
C ILE A 139 0.63 12.92 -11.14
N PRO A 140 -0.31 13.48 -11.91
CA PRO A 140 -1.43 14.23 -11.35
C PRO A 140 -2.26 13.38 -10.37
N ALA A 141 -2.77 14.00 -9.31
CA ALA A 141 -3.58 13.31 -8.31
C ALA A 141 -4.77 12.55 -8.92
N GLY A 142 -5.43 13.15 -9.92
CA GLY A 142 -6.55 12.49 -10.62
C GLY A 142 -6.13 11.23 -11.38
N GLU A 143 -4.99 11.28 -12.10
CA GLU A 143 -4.46 10.11 -12.82
C GLU A 143 -4.11 9.00 -11.84
N TRP A 144 -3.39 9.32 -10.77
CA TRP A 144 -3.03 8.35 -9.74
C TRP A 144 -4.26 7.70 -9.10
N CYS A 145 -5.27 8.48 -8.67
CA CYS A 145 -6.51 7.96 -8.09
C CYS A 145 -7.25 7.04 -9.07
N THR A 146 -7.39 7.44 -10.33
CA THR A 146 -8.01 6.60 -11.36
C THR A 146 -7.27 5.26 -11.52
N GLN A 147 -5.94 5.27 -11.50
CA GLN A 147 -5.16 4.04 -11.61
C GLN A 147 -5.31 3.16 -10.35
N LEU A 148 -5.39 3.73 -9.15
CA LEU A 148 -5.65 2.98 -7.92
C LEU A 148 -7.05 2.34 -7.91
N GLU A 149 -8.07 3.03 -8.44
CA GLU A 149 -9.42 2.48 -8.59
C GLU A 149 -9.44 1.24 -9.49
N LEU A 150 -8.67 1.25 -10.58
CA LEU A 150 -8.58 0.12 -11.50
C LEU A 150 -7.98 -1.16 -10.88
N VAL A 151 -7.16 -1.01 -9.84
CA VAL A 151 -6.53 -2.13 -9.13
C VAL A 151 -7.17 -2.40 -7.76
N ASP A 152 -8.33 -1.79 -7.49
CA ASP A 152 -9.07 -1.86 -6.22
C ASP A 152 -8.23 -1.44 -4.99
N ALA A 153 -7.15 -0.72 -5.22
CA ALA A 153 -6.28 -0.21 -4.15
C ALA A 153 -6.76 1.15 -3.61
N GLY A 154 -7.65 1.84 -4.33
CA GLY A 154 -8.20 3.16 -3.95
C GLY A 154 -9.42 3.09 -3.03
N SER A 155 -10.03 1.91 -2.87
CA SER A 155 -11.23 1.72 -2.03
C SER A 155 -10.90 1.52 -0.54
N VAL A 156 -9.65 1.67 -0.14
CA VAL A 156 -9.21 1.45 1.25
C VAL A 156 -9.23 2.75 2.03
N VAL A 157 -10.06 2.84 3.06
CA VAL A 157 -9.95 3.86 4.10
C VAL A 157 -8.93 3.37 5.14
N GLU A 158 -7.72 3.92 5.14
CA GLU A 158 -6.71 3.60 6.15
C GLU A 158 -6.95 4.47 7.39
N ILE A 159 -7.34 3.83 8.49
CA ILE A 159 -7.44 4.47 9.80
C ILE A 159 -6.29 3.99 10.67
N LEU A 160 -5.38 4.90 11.01
CA LEU A 160 -4.31 4.61 11.97
C LEU A 160 -4.88 4.71 13.39
N VAL A 161 -5.03 3.56 14.05
CA VAL A 161 -5.38 3.51 15.47
C VAL A 161 -4.10 3.50 16.29
N PRO A 162 -3.80 4.56 17.07
CA PRO A 162 -2.62 4.57 17.93
C PRO A 162 -2.72 3.47 18.98
N MET A 163 -1.62 2.74 19.21
CA MET A 163 -1.57 1.74 20.27
C MET A 163 -1.17 2.39 21.59
N PRO A 164 -1.84 2.02 22.71
CA PRO A 164 -1.46 2.51 24.02
C PRO A 164 -0.02 2.07 24.36
N SER A 165 0.76 2.99 24.93
CA SER A 165 2.15 2.71 25.34
C SER A 165 2.28 2.35 26.82
N ALA A 166 1.21 2.48 27.60
CA ALA A 166 1.23 2.21 29.03
C ALA A 166 1.37 0.69 29.30
N PRO A 167 2.19 0.28 30.28
CA PRO A 167 2.50 -1.12 30.57
C PRO A 167 1.29 -2.00 30.85
N GLU A 168 0.25 -1.47 31.46
CA GLU A 168 -1.01 -2.16 31.78
C GLU A 168 -1.77 -2.62 30.52
N HIS A 169 -1.52 -1.99 29.38
CA HIS A 169 -2.14 -2.35 28.09
C HIS A 169 -1.23 -3.21 27.21
N ALA A 170 -0.01 -3.50 27.64
CA ALA A 170 0.99 -4.20 26.81
C ALA A 170 0.50 -5.58 26.32
N ALA A 171 -0.25 -6.31 27.18
CA ALA A 171 -0.80 -7.60 26.81
C ALA A 171 -1.85 -7.48 25.68
N ALA A 172 -2.76 -6.51 25.77
CA ALA A 172 -3.77 -6.26 24.73
C ALA A 172 -3.12 -5.81 23.42
N VAL A 173 -2.12 -4.93 23.47
CA VAL A 173 -1.35 -4.48 22.31
C VAL A 173 -0.66 -5.67 21.63
N LYS A 174 -0.02 -6.55 22.40
CA LYS A 174 0.63 -7.76 21.87
C LYS A 174 -0.38 -8.66 21.15
N ARG A 175 -1.58 -8.84 21.71
CA ARG A 175 -2.64 -9.64 21.08
C ARG A 175 -3.17 -9.01 19.79
N LEU A 176 -3.28 -7.68 19.72
CA LEU A 176 -3.66 -6.97 18.49
C LEU A 176 -2.60 -7.12 17.40
N GLN A 177 -1.32 -7.08 17.77
CA GLN A 177 -0.22 -7.33 16.81
C GLN A 177 -0.23 -8.77 16.30
N GLU A 178 -0.47 -9.73 17.18
CA GLU A 178 -0.66 -11.16 16.83
C GLU A 178 -1.84 -11.34 15.87
N ALA A 179 -3.00 -10.75 16.19
CA ALA A 179 -4.19 -10.80 15.35
C ALA A 179 -3.92 -10.22 13.95
N ARG A 180 -3.21 -9.08 13.87
CA ARG A 180 -2.81 -8.48 12.60
C ARG A 180 -1.91 -9.40 11.78
N GLN A 181 -0.95 -10.09 12.43
CA GLN A 181 -0.08 -11.02 11.74
C GLN A 181 -0.85 -12.24 11.21
N LEU A 182 -1.69 -12.86 12.02
CA LEU A 182 -2.54 -13.98 11.63
C LEU A 182 -3.45 -13.62 10.44
N LEU A 183 -3.99 -12.40 10.44
CA LEU A 183 -4.81 -11.91 9.34
C LEU A 183 -3.99 -11.71 8.04
N ARG A 184 -2.73 -11.31 8.14
CA ARG A 184 -1.81 -11.27 6.98
C ARG A 184 -1.55 -12.67 6.42
N ASP A 185 -1.44 -13.65 7.30
CA ASP A 185 -1.21 -15.06 6.95
C ASP A 185 -2.52 -15.77 6.50
N ASN A 186 -3.63 -15.00 6.40
CA ASN A 186 -4.97 -15.46 6.02
C ASN A 186 -5.61 -16.44 7.01
N GLU A 187 -5.16 -16.44 8.26
CA GLU A 187 -5.71 -17.23 9.36
C GLU A 187 -6.81 -16.45 10.09
N VAL A 188 -7.97 -16.31 9.45
CA VAL A 188 -9.08 -15.42 9.86
C VAL A 188 -9.59 -15.76 11.27
N ASP A 189 -9.91 -17.02 11.54
CA ASP A 189 -10.51 -17.43 12.82
C ASP A 189 -9.51 -17.27 13.97
N ALA A 190 -8.23 -17.61 13.75
CA ALA A 190 -7.18 -17.40 14.73
C ALA A 190 -6.95 -15.92 15.03
N ALA A 191 -7.03 -15.04 14.00
CA ALA A 191 -6.93 -13.60 14.16
C ALA A 191 -8.06 -13.04 15.03
N LEU A 192 -9.31 -13.49 14.80
CA LEU A 192 -10.47 -13.10 15.62
C LEU A 192 -10.34 -13.59 17.05
N GLY A 193 -9.83 -14.80 17.26
CA GLY A 193 -9.52 -15.33 18.60
C GLY A 193 -8.47 -14.51 19.36
N ALA A 194 -7.44 -14.04 18.67
CA ALA A 194 -6.44 -13.13 19.27
C ALA A 194 -7.03 -11.74 19.56
N ALA A 195 -7.85 -11.19 18.66
CA ALA A 195 -8.56 -9.93 18.87
C ALA A 195 -9.53 -10.00 20.06
N ARG A 196 -10.26 -11.12 20.22
CA ARG A 196 -11.12 -11.37 21.37
C ARG A 196 -10.36 -11.27 22.69
N LYS A 197 -9.20 -11.92 22.77
CA LYS A 197 -8.33 -11.86 23.96
C LYS A 197 -7.81 -10.45 24.24
N ALA A 198 -7.59 -9.64 23.22
CA ALA A 198 -7.23 -8.23 23.37
C ALA A 198 -8.37 -7.39 23.94
N LEU A 199 -9.62 -7.76 23.67
CA LEU A 199 -10.81 -7.03 24.12
C LEU A 199 -11.24 -7.39 25.55
N GLU A 200 -10.78 -8.52 26.11
CA GLU A 200 -11.18 -8.99 27.45
C GLU A 200 -11.02 -7.93 28.56
N PRO A 201 -9.89 -7.20 28.68
CA PRO A 201 -9.74 -6.17 29.71
C PRO A 201 -10.73 -5.00 29.54
N VAL A 202 -11.09 -4.67 28.30
CA VAL A 202 -12.06 -3.61 28.00
C VAL A 202 -13.47 -4.05 28.40
N LEU A 203 -13.79 -5.32 28.16
CA LEU A 203 -15.06 -5.94 28.55
C LEU A 203 -15.21 -5.96 30.06
N GLU A 204 -14.19 -6.38 30.82
CA GLU A 204 -14.17 -6.38 32.25
C GLU A 204 -14.44 -4.97 32.78
N ALA A 205 -13.71 -3.96 32.31
CA ALA A 205 -13.92 -2.57 32.70
C ALA A 205 -15.35 -2.05 32.41
N ALA A 206 -15.95 -2.49 31.28
CA ALA A 206 -17.33 -2.14 30.94
C ALA A 206 -18.37 -2.83 31.84
N ARG A 207 -18.07 -4.03 32.33
CA ARG A 207 -18.95 -4.81 33.22
C ARG A 207 -18.86 -4.40 34.66
N ASP A 208 -17.69 -4.09 35.21
CA ASP A 208 -17.44 -3.69 36.58
C ASP A 208 -18.27 -2.47 36.99
N GLY A 209 -18.46 -1.51 36.08
CA GLY A 209 -19.34 -0.36 36.30
C GLY A 209 -20.84 -0.62 36.10
N GLY A 210 -21.27 -1.83 35.77
CA GLY A 210 -22.67 -2.15 35.44
C GLY A 210 -23.23 -1.41 34.23
N LEU A 211 -22.37 -0.69 33.48
CA LEU A 211 -22.75 0.22 32.39
C LEU A 211 -23.45 -0.51 31.24
N ALA A 212 -22.94 -1.65 30.85
CA ALA A 212 -23.50 -2.42 29.73
C ALA A 212 -24.93 -2.91 30.04
N LYS A 213 -25.13 -3.48 31.24
CA LYS A 213 -26.44 -3.97 31.68
C LYS A 213 -27.46 -2.83 31.84
N GLY A 214 -27.04 -1.71 32.46
CA GLY A 214 -27.88 -0.53 32.58
C GLY A 214 -28.25 0.09 31.23
N ALA A 215 -27.30 0.09 30.28
CA ALA A 215 -27.50 0.60 28.93
C ALA A 215 -28.48 -0.25 28.11
N GLN A 216 -28.47 -1.56 28.28
CA GLN A 216 -29.40 -2.47 27.57
C GLN A 216 -30.85 -2.25 28.00
N ALA A 217 -31.09 -1.81 29.22
CA ALA A 217 -32.43 -1.48 29.72
C ALA A 217 -32.99 -0.14 29.19
N LYS A 218 -32.13 0.70 28.56
CA LYS A 218 -32.49 2.01 28.02
C LYS A 218 -32.69 1.97 26.51
N SER A 219 -33.57 2.84 26.00
CA SER A 219 -33.64 3.07 24.54
C SER A 219 -32.28 3.62 24.01
N ALA A 220 -31.97 3.35 22.77
CA ALA A 220 -30.68 3.78 22.19
C ALA A 220 -30.49 5.32 22.23
N ARG A 221 -31.59 6.09 22.22
CA ARG A 221 -31.58 7.57 22.32
C ARG A 221 -31.21 8.08 23.71
N ASP A 222 -31.59 7.36 24.75
CA ASP A 222 -31.43 7.76 26.16
C ASP A 222 -30.08 7.35 26.74
N ARG A 223 -29.26 6.61 25.99
CA ARG A 223 -27.93 6.16 26.40
C ARG A 223 -26.91 7.30 26.31
N THR A 224 -26.14 7.46 27.39
CA THR A 224 -24.96 8.30 27.40
C THR A 224 -23.89 7.76 26.41
N LEU A 225 -22.88 8.55 26.14
CA LEU A 225 -21.76 8.13 25.26
C LEU A 225 -21.06 6.88 25.81
N ASP A 226 -20.81 6.84 27.12
CA ASP A 226 -20.15 5.69 27.77
C ASP A 226 -20.99 4.44 27.74
N GLU A 227 -22.31 4.56 27.95
CA GLU A 227 -23.25 3.44 27.82
C GLU A 227 -23.31 2.88 26.37
N ARG A 228 -23.23 3.75 25.37
CA ARG A 228 -23.17 3.32 23.95
C ARG A 228 -21.90 2.54 23.67
N PHE A 229 -20.74 3.00 24.20
CA PHE A 229 -19.50 2.27 24.06
C PHE A 229 -19.49 0.95 24.83
N ALA A 230 -20.10 0.87 26.01
CA ALA A 230 -20.19 -0.37 26.75
C ALA A 230 -21.01 -1.42 25.96
N VAL A 231 -22.12 -1.02 25.34
CA VAL A 231 -22.90 -1.89 24.44
C VAL A 231 -22.09 -2.30 23.21
N LEU A 232 -21.31 -1.39 22.62
CA LEU A 232 -20.45 -1.71 21.49
C LEU A 232 -19.38 -2.74 21.87
N VAL A 233 -18.77 -2.62 23.06
CA VAL A 233 -17.81 -3.61 23.58
C VAL A 233 -18.44 -4.99 23.69
N GLU A 234 -19.61 -5.11 24.32
CA GLU A 234 -20.34 -6.39 24.45
C GLU A 234 -20.68 -6.99 23.10
N ASN A 235 -21.18 -6.20 22.14
CA ASN A 235 -21.54 -6.67 20.82
C ASN A 235 -20.29 -7.12 20.03
N THR A 236 -19.21 -6.34 20.10
CA THR A 236 -17.94 -6.70 19.45
C THR A 236 -17.38 -7.99 20.03
N PHE A 237 -17.40 -8.14 21.36
CA PHE A 237 -16.95 -9.36 22.02
C PHE A 237 -17.79 -10.57 21.63
N SER A 238 -19.10 -10.41 21.51
CA SER A 238 -20.03 -11.47 21.06
C SER A 238 -19.69 -11.93 19.64
N LEU A 239 -19.45 -10.97 18.70
CA LEU A 239 -19.05 -11.29 17.33
C LEU A 239 -17.72 -12.03 17.29
N LEU A 240 -16.70 -11.56 18.04
CA LEU A 240 -15.39 -12.22 18.11
C LEU A 240 -15.47 -13.62 18.75
N SER A 241 -16.42 -13.83 19.66
CA SER A 241 -16.65 -15.13 20.31
C SER A 241 -17.25 -16.15 19.34
N GLY A 242 -18.03 -15.70 18.36
CA GLY A 242 -18.61 -16.58 17.34
C GLY A 242 -17.57 -17.32 16.50
N ALA A 243 -16.36 -16.76 16.35
CA ALA A 243 -15.26 -17.42 15.66
C ALA A 243 -14.51 -18.47 16.55
N ALA A 244 -14.71 -18.41 17.88
CA ALA A 244 -13.96 -19.22 18.86
C ALA A 244 -14.76 -20.39 19.44
N HIS A 245 -16.09 -20.42 19.22
CA HIS A 245 -16.98 -21.41 19.80
C HIS A 245 -17.62 -22.27 18.72
N ASP A 246 -17.51 -23.59 18.91
CA ASP A 246 -18.17 -24.61 18.08
C ASP A 246 -19.48 -25.05 18.77
N ASP A 247 -20.31 -24.08 19.19
CA ASP A 247 -21.63 -24.34 19.73
C ASP A 247 -22.70 -24.38 18.62
N GLU A 248 -23.92 -24.81 18.97
CA GLU A 248 -24.99 -25.02 18.02
C GLU A 248 -25.40 -23.73 17.29
N VAL A 249 -25.18 -22.54 17.88
CA VAL A 249 -25.53 -21.24 17.31
C VAL A 249 -24.44 -20.70 16.41
N THR A 250 -23.18 -20.91 16.76
CA THR A 250 -22.03 -20.31 16.07
C THR A 250 -21.32 -21.22 15.10
N ARG A 251 -21.66 -22.53 15.07
CA ARG A 251 -21.06 -23.55 14.19
C ARG A 251 -20.97 -23.15 12.73
N ASP A 252 -21.99 -22.43 12.24
CA ASP A 252 -22.08 -22.03 10.82
C ASP A 252 -21.53 -20.63 10.55
N PHE A 253 -21.01 -19.93 11.57
CA PHE A 253 -20.42 -18.62 11.36
C PHE A 253 -19.13 -18.76 10.55
N ARG A 254 -19.07 -18.04 9.44
CA ARG A 254 -17.91 -17.96 8.57
C ARG A 254 -17.61 -16.49 8.35
N TYR A 255 -16.46 -16.07 8.85
CA TYR A 255 -16.03 -14.69 8.69
C TYR A 255 -15.20 -14.54 7.43
N SER A 256 -15.55 -13.58 6.60
CA SER A 256 -14.69 -13.13 5.54
C SER A 256 -13.50 -12.35 6.10
N ARG A 257 -12.43 -12.25 5.31
CA ARG A 257 -11.28 -11.41 5.65
C ARG A 257 -11.68 -9.95 5.93
N ALA A 258 -12.58 -9.37 5.12
CA ALA A 258 -13.05 -7.99 5.29
C ALA A 258 -13.78 -7.77 6.62
N GLU A 259 -14.62 -8.74 7.05
CA GLU A 259 -15.29 -8.69 8.35
C GLU A 259 -14.28 -8.79 9.50
N ALA A 260 -13.28 -9.64 9.38
CA ALA A 260 -12.21 -9.74 10.37
C ALA A 260 -11.37 -8.47 10.48
N GLU A 261 -11.06 -7.82 9.34
CA GLU A 261 -10.38 -6.52 9.32
C GLU A 261 -11.19 -5.44 10.04
N ALA A 262 -12.50 -5.36 9.78
CA ALA A 262 -13.39 -4.43 10.45
C ALA A 262 -13.49 -4.67 11.97
N LEU A 263 -13.61 -5.94 12.40
CA LEU A 263 -13.65 -6.31 13.80
C LEU A 263 -12.32 -6.04 14.53
N LEU A 264 -11.18 -6.30 13.87
CA LEU A 264 -9.85 -5.98 14.41
C LEU A 264 -9.65 -4.47 14.58
N ALA A 265 -10.04 -3.66 13.59
CA ALA A 265 -9.96 -2.21 13.67
C ALA A 265 -10.85 -1.65 14.80
N THR A 266 -12.07 -2.17 14.93
CA THR A 266 -12.99 -1.81 16.01
C THR A 266 -12.39 -2.16 17.38
N THR A 267 -11.84 -3.36 17.53
CA THR A 267 -11.18 -3.83 18.76
C THR A 267 -10.02 -2.92 19.13
N ALA A 268 -9.16 -2.56 18.17
CA ALA A 268 -8.04 -1.65 18.41
C ALA A 268 -8.52 -0.27 18.90
N GLY A 269 -9.58 0.27 18.29
CA GLY A 269 -10.19 1.54 18.72
C GLY A 269 -10.73 1.49 20.15
N LEU A 270 -11.38 0.38 20.54
CA LEU A 270 -11.91 0.18 21.89
C LEU A 270 -10.81 0.03 22.95
N VAL A 271 -9.74 -0.71 22.64
CA VAL A 271 -8.55 -0.82 23.53
C VAL A 271 -7.88 0.54 23.72
N ASN A 272 -7.70 1.31 22.64
CA ASN A 272 -7.13 2.65 22.73
C ASN A 272 -8.00 3.60 23.55
N ARG A 273 -9.33 3.53 23.43
CA ARG A 273 -10.25 4.34 24.24
C ARG A 273 -10.14 4.04 25.74
N LEU A 274 -9.98 2.77 26.13
CA LEU A 274 -9.78 2.42 27.54
C LEU A 274 -8.52 3.08 28.09
N ALA A 275 -7.44 3.10 27.32
CA ALA A 275 -6.17 3.67 27.73
C ALA A 275 -6.16 5.21 27.85
N GLN A 276 -7.18 5.89 27.33
CA GLN A 276 -7.31 7.36 27.40
C GLN A 276 -8.19 7.82 28.56
N ARG A 277 -8.74 6.90 29.34
CA ARG A 277 -9.55 7.16 30.53
C ARG A 277 -8.73 7.08 31.79
#